data_f392b1338a316cdc7e34b3e3c0d68626
#
_entry.id   f392b1338a316cdc7e34b3e3c0d68626
#
_cell.length_a   1.000
_cell.length_b   1.000
_cell.length_c   1.000
_cell.angle_alpha   90.00
_cell.angle_beta   90.00
_cell.angle_gamma   90.00
#
_symmetry.space_group_name_H-M   'P 1'
#
loop_
_entity.id
_entity.type
_entity.pdbx_description
1 polymer ?
#
loop_
_entity_poly.entity_id
_entity_poly.type
_entity_poly.pdbx_seq_one_letter_code
_entity_poly.pdbx_strand_id
1 'polypeptide(L)'
;MHLVQKSKQVFSILLMVLFCACLLIALAAPAQAAEILPEDTYIAQSRGGVCTLASSTMLVRSTVYLNGSSHWSEITESDVGSVAWRSGAGLVFEWTYQTDYASVSVRHEDLSGISEKDLKALLDDHPEGIVFYCIGCPHAVFLTDYEDGVFYCGDPAPGYAGERIPLADSWTGRCYGYDQDTVLANASAYWYVADCSVTPDMDEIPLDVLGLRKLPGTFEVVKTFLNEIGGLSDLVTPAVK
;
A
#
# COMPACT_ATOMS: atom_id res chain seq x y z
N MET A 1 8.59 53.13 -19.72
CA MET A 1 9.36 51.88 -19.57
C MET A 1 9.40 51.34 -18.13
N HIS A 2 9.47 52.15 -17.08
CA HIS A 2 9.55 51.67 -15.68
C HIS A 2 8.32 50.92 -15.14
N LEU A 3 7.09 51.21 -15.58
CA LEU A 3 5.85 50.56 -15.10
C LEU A 3 5.73 49.10 -15.54
N VAL A 4 6.12 48.79 -16.77
CA VAL A 4 6.04 47.40 -17.32
C VAL A 4 7.07 46.49 -16.65
N GLN A 5 8.24 47.04 -16.25
CA GLN A 5 9.26 46.25 -15.58
C GLN A 5 8.88 45.89 -14.14
N LYS A 6 8.20 46.80 -13.41
CA LYS A 6 7.65 46.54 -12.07
C LYS A 6 6.53 45.49 -12.09
N SER A 7 5.66 45.52 -13.10
CA SER A 7 4.59 44.52 -13.21
C SER A 7 5.11 43.09 -13.44
N LYS A 8 6.17 42.94 -14.26
CA LYS A 8 6.83 41.63 -14.49
C LYS A 8 7.52 41.10 -13.24
N GLN A 9 8.14 41.95 -12.42
CA GLN A 9 8.74 41.54 -11.15
C GLN A 9 7.70 41.11 -10.14
N VAL A 10 6.59 41.83 -9.99
CA VAL A 10 5.48 41.47 -9.09
C VAL A 10 4.86 40.13 -9.51
N PHE A 11 4.64 39.94 -10.80
CA PHE A 11 4.10 38.71 -11.35
C PHE A 11 5.04 37.50 -11.08
N SER A 12 6.35 37.67 -11.27
CA SER A 12 7.34 36.62 -10.99
C SER A 12 7.41 36.22 -9.51
N ILE A 13 7.33 37.21 -8.61
CA ILE A 13 7.31 36.98 -7.17
C ILE A 13 6.00 36.24 -6.76
N LEU A 14 4.87 36.65 -7.32
CA LEU A 14 3.57 36.00 -7.05
C LEU A 14 3.58 34.54 -7.51
N LEU A 15 4.14 34.26 -8.70
CA LEU A 15 4.27 32.90 -9.23
C LEU A 15 5.19 32.04 -8.36
N MET A 16 6.30 32.61 -7.88
CA MET A 16 7.23 31.90 -6.99
C MET A 16 6.62 31.59 -5.63
N VAL A 17 5.86 32.53 -5.05
CA VAL A 17 5.12 32.31 -3.79
C VAL A 17 4.04 31.24 -3.96
N LEU A 18 3.30 31.26 -5.07
CA LEU A 18 2.29 30.24 -5.39
C LEU A 18 2.94 28.87 -5.55
N PHE A 19 4.06 28.78 -6.26
CA PHE A 19 4.81 27.54 -6.44
C PHE A 19 5.36 26.99 -5.11
N CYS A 20 5.93 27.86 -4.26
CA CYS A 20 6.37 27.46 -2.91
C CYS A 20 5.20 27.05 -2.02
N ALA A 21 4.04 27.71 -2.11
CA ALA A 21 2.84 27.32 -1.36
C ALA A 21 2.31 25.95 -1.82
N CYS A 22 2.27 25.69 -3.12
CA CYS A 22 1.91 24.36 -3.67
C CYS A 22 2.91 23.27 -3.24
N LEU A 23 4.22 23.58 -3.22
CA LEU A 23 5.26 22.65 -2.73
C LEU A 23 5.10 22.36 -1.23
N LEU A 24 4.80 23.38 -0.43
CA LEU A 24 4.55 23.23 1.01
C LEU A 24 3.28 22.44 1.30
N ILE A 25 2.23 22.60 0.49
CA ILE A 25 1.00 21.79 0.59
C ILE A 25 1.27 20.34 0.20
N ALA A 26 2.11 20.09 -0.82
CA ALA A 26 2.51 18.74 -1.23
C ALA A 26 3.41 18.06 -0.18
N LEU A 27 4.25 18.84 0.55
CA LEU A 27 5.10 18.33 1.63
C LEU A 27 4.36 18.18 2.97
N ALA A 28 3.21 18.85 3.13
CA ALA A 28 2.33 18.74 4.28
C ALA A 28 1.12 17.83 3.98
N ALA A 29 1.25 16.91 3.01
CA ALA A 29 0.24 15.91 2.80
C ALA A 29 0.01 15.17 4.14
N PRO A 30 -1.22 15.19 4.69
CA PRO A 30 -1.52 14.39 5.87
C PRO A 30 -1.14 12.95 5.57
N ALA A 31 -0.63 12.25 6.58
CA ALA A 31 -0.40 10.81 6.49
C ALA A 31 -1.60 10.18 5.75
N GLN A 32 -1.30 9.56 4.63
CA GLN A 32 -2.32 8.99 3.76
C GLN A 32 -3.13 8.01 4.61
N ALA A 33 -4.43 8.27 4.75
CA ALA A 33 -5.29 7.18 5.17
C ALA A 33 -5.12 6.12 4.09
N ALA A 34 -4.71 4.94 4.50
CA ALA A 34 -4.46 3.85 3.61
C ALA A 34 -5.67 3.63 2.70
N GLU A 35 -5.42 3.32 1.47
CA GLU A 35 -6.48 2.89 0.56
C GLU A 35 -7.13 1.65 1.17
N ILE A 36 -8.45 1.67 1.28
CA ILE A 36 -9.20 0.47 1.65
C ILE A 36 -9.12 -0.46 0.45
N LEU A 37 -8.29 -1.49 0.56
CA LEU A 37 -8.19 -2.52 -0.47
C LEU A 37 -9.54 -3.20 -0.70
N PRO A 38 -9.83 -3.69 -1.92
CA PRO A 38 -11.03 -4.47 -2.16
C PRO A 38 -11.15 -5.64 -1.19
N GLU A 39 -12.38 -5.94 -0.73
CA GLU A 39 -12.63 -7.02 0.24
C GLU A 39 -12.06 -8.37 -0.24
N ASP A 40 -12.14 -8.65 -1.54
CA ASP A 40 -11.58 -9.86 -2.15
C ASP A 40 -10.05 -9.97 -2.03
N THR A 41 -9.34 -8.92 -1.60
CA THR A 41 -7.92 -8.98 -1.28
C THR A 41 -7.69 -9.87 -0.05
N TYR A 42 -8.61 -9.84 0.93
CA TYR A 42 -8.50 -10.52 2.21
C TYR A 42 -8.98 -11.96 2.13
N ILE A 43 -8.06 -12.90 1.95
CA ILE A 43 -8.37 -14.31 1.75
C ILE A 43 -8.14 -15.16 2.98
N ALA A 44 -8.92 -16.24 3.10
CA ALA A 44 -8.66 -17.30 4.08
C ALA A 44 -7.52 -18.19 3.60
N GLN A 45 -6.68 -18.64 4.54
CA GLN A 45 -5.71 -19.69 4.24
C GLN A 45 -6.39 -20.99 3.82
N SER A 46 -5.89 -21.68 2.80
CA SER A 46 -6.48 -22.90 2.27
C SER A 46 -6.42 -24.09 3.23
N ARG A 47 -5.48 -24.05 4.19
CA ARG A 47 -5.28 -25.09 5.22
C ARG A 47 -4.52 -24.53 6.42
N GLY A 48 -4.49 -25.28 7.52
CA GLY A 48 -3.67 -24.91 8.68
C GLY A 48 -2.17 -24.86 8.37
N GLY A 49 -1.48 -23.89 8.94
CA GLY A 49 -0.02 -23.74 8.84
C GLY A 49 0.49 -23.05 7.56
N VAL A 50 -0.39 -22.43 6.75
CA VAL A 50 0.00 -21.65 5.55
C VAL A 50 -0.38 -20.17 5.66
N CYS A 51 -0.50 -19.66 6.88
CA CYS A 51 -0.83 -18.25 7.12
C CYS A 51 0.15 -17.29 6.44
N THR A 52 1.45 -17.56 6.48
CA THR A 52 2.47 -16.76 5.78
C THR A 52 2.27 -16.76 4.25
N LEU A 53 1.87 -17.91 3.67
CA LEU A 53 1.60 -17.98 2.24
C LEU A 53 0.32 -17.21 1.85
N ALA A 54 -0.76 -17.38 2.63
CA ALA A 54 -2.00 -16.64 2.39
C ALA A 54 -1.79 -15.13 2.54
N SER A 55 -1.07 -14.69 3.59
CA SER A 55 -0.70 -13.27 3.77
C SER A 55 0.19 -12.76 2.63
N SER A 56 1.11 -13.59 2.11
CA SER A 56 1.92 -13.25 0.92
C SER A 56 1.08 -13.13 -0.34
N THR A 57 0.03 -13.94 -0.47
CA THR A 57 -0.90 -13.82 -1.59
C THR A 57 -1.68 -12.50 -1.52
N MET A 58 -2.12 -12.11 -0.33
CA MET A 58 -2.74 -10.79 -0.11
C MET A 58 -1.77 -9.64 -0.45
N LEU A 59 -0.50 -9.74 -0.05
CA LEU A 59 0.54 -8.77 -0.40
C LEU A 59 0.72 -8.63 -1.92
N VAL A 60 0.82 -9.75 -2.66
CA VAL A 60 0.94 -9.70 -4.13
C VAL A 60 -0.31 -9.12 -4.78
N ARG A 61 -1.51 -9.51 -4.31
CA ARG A 61 -2.79 -8.93 -4.76
C ARG A 61 -2.84 -7.44 -4.57
N SER A 62 -2.50 -6.96 -3.36
CA SER A 62 -2.44 -5.54 -3.04
C SER A 62 -1.47 -4.80 -3.96
N THR A 63 -0.26 -5.33 -4.15
CA THR A 63 0.75 -4.74 -5.03
C THR A 63 0.23 -4.60 -6.46
N VAL A 64 -0.35 -5.65 -7.01
CA VAL A 64 -0.85 -5.66 -8.40
C VAL A 64 -2.06 -4.73 -8.55
N TYR A 65 -2.97 -4.69 -7.57
CA TYR A 65 -4.10 -3.78 -7.53
C TYR A 65 -3.66 -2.30 -7.49
N LEU A 66 -2.78 -1.95 -6.55
CA LEU A 66 -2.30 -0.58 -6.37
C LEU A 66 -1.51 -0.06 -7.58
N ASN A 67 -0.96 -0.96 -8.38
CA ASN A 67 -0.28 -0.63 -9.64
C ASN A 67 -1.21 -0.68 -10.87
N GLY A 68 -2.53 -0.78 -10.68
CA GLY A 68 -3.53 -0.57 -11.71
C GLY A 68 -3.77 -1.75 -12.63
N SER A 69 -3.52 -2.99 -12.21
CA SER A 69 -3.91 -4.17 -12.99
C SER A 69 -5.14 -4.86 -12.40
N SER A 70 -6.13 -5.14 -13.23
CA SER A 70 -7.37 -5.86 -12.86
C SER A 70 -7.13 -7.33 -12.54
N HIS A 71 -5.99 -7.90 -12.97
CA HIS A 71 -5.63 -9.30 -12.74
C HIS A 71 -5.32 -9.65 -11.27
N TRP A 72 -5.29 -8.66 -10.38
CA TRP A 72 -5.00 -8.88 -8.96
C TRP A 72 -5.93 -9.92 -8.31
N SER A 73 -7.20 -9.96 -8.69
CA SER A 73 -8.21 -10.87 -8.11
C SER A 73 -8.04 -12.32 -8.58
N GLU A 74 -7.35 -12.54 -9.68
CA GLU A 74 -7.08 -13.88 -10.24
C GLU A 74 -5.93 -14.59 -9.52
N ILE A 75 -5.07 -13.85 -8.79
CA ILE A 75 -3.90 -14.37 -8.11
C ILE A 75 -4.32 -15.27 -6.96
N THR A 76 -3.91 -16.52 -6.97
CA THR A 76 -4.27 -17.53 -5.96
C THR A 76 -3.11 -17.89 -5.04
N GLU A 77 -3.43 -18.49 -3.88
CA GLU A 77 -2.45 -19.06 -2.96
C GLU A 77 -1.56 -20.13 -3.65
N SER A 78 -2.11 -20.83 -4.64
CA SER A 78 -1.35 -21.81 -5.42
C SER A 78 -0.31 -21.16 -6.32
N ASP A 79 -0.63 -20.03 -6.94
CA ASP A 79 0.27 -19.32 -7.83
C ASP A 79 1.47 -18.77 -7.06
N VAL A 80 1.22 -18.07 -5.97
CA VAL A 80 2.29 -17.58 -5.09
C VAL A 80 3.05 -18.74 -4.44
N GLY A 81 2.35 -19.80 -4.03
CA GLY A 81 2.94 -20.99 -3.43
C GLY A 81 3.93 -21.72 -4.35
N SER A 82 3.73 -21.65 -5.66
CA SER A 82 4.61 -22.29 -6.64
C SER A 82 6.05 -21.75 -6.59
N VAL A 83 6.22 -20.48 -6.23
CA VAL A 83 7.52 -19.78 -6.15
C VAL A 83 7.98 -19.52 -4.72
N ALA A 84 7.05 -19.25 -3.80
CA ALA A 84 7.34 -18.78 -2.45
C ALA A 84 7.36 -19.87 -1.38
N TRP A 85 6.80 -21.06 -1.65
CA TRP A 85 6.65 -22.13 -0.65
C TRP A 85 7.56 -23.32 -0.90
N ARG A 86 8.16 -23.82 0.18
CA ARG A 86 8.93 -25.08 0.14
C ARG A 86 8.36 -26.05 1.18
N SER A 87 8.06 -27.28 0.72
CA SER A 87 7.56 -28.33 1.60
C SER A 87 8.57 -28.61 2.72
N GLY A 88 8.10 -28.57 3.96
CA GLY A 88 8.91 -28.78 5.15
C GLY A 88 9.71 -27.57 5.65
N ALA A 89 9.81 -26.49 4.86
CA ALA A 89 10.50 -25.26 5.23
C ALA A 89 9.55 -24.05 5.38
N GLY A 90 8.37 -24.09 4.74
CA GLY A 90 7.41 -22.98 4.76
C GLY A 90 7.70 -21.92 3.69
N LEU A 91 7.35 -20.67 3.99
CA LEU A 91 7.62 -19.53 3.12
C LEU A 91 9.12 -19.26 3.07
N VAL A 92 9.67 -19.08 1.86
CA VAL A 92 11.08 -18.75 1.69
C VAL A 92 11.34 -17.26 1.91
N PHE A 93 12.58 -16.89 2.20
CA PHE A 93 12.94 -15.50 2.57
C PHE A 93 12.93 -14.55 1.38
N GLU A 94 13.34 -15.04 0.20
CA GLU A 94 13.35 -14.24 -1.02
C GLU A 94 12.69 -15.03 -2.15
N TRP A 95 11.79 -14.37 -2.88
CA TRP A 95 11.10 -14.98 -4.01
C TRP A 95 10.55 -13.91 -4.95
N THR A 96 10.22 -14.31 -6.17
CA THR A 96 9.60 -13.44 -7.17
C THR A 96 8.38 -14.15 -7.76
N TYR A 97 7.22 -13.50 -7.64
CA TYR A 97 6.02 -13.86 -8.41
C TYR A 97 6.14 -13.23 -9.78
N GLN A 98 5.92 -13.98 -10.84
CA GLN A 98 6.07 -13.50 -12.21
C GLN A 98 5.01 -14.06 -13.14
N THR A 99 4.39 -13.16 -13.89
CA THR A 99 3.44 -13.43 -14.97
C THR A 99 3.75 -12.53 -16.16
N ASP A 100 2.94 -12.56 -17.20
CA ASP A 100 3.02 -11.63 -18.34
C ASP A 100 2.57 -10.19 -18.00
N TYR A 101 1.80 -10.01 -16.93
CA TYR A 101 1.31 -8.70 -16.47
C TYR A 101 2.01 -8.17 -15.21
N ALA A 102 2.69 -9.00 -14.45
CA ALA A 102 3.32 -8.57 -13.19
C ALA A 102 4.60 -9.32 -12.87
N SER A 103 5.56 -8.61 -12.26
CA SER A 103 6.72 -9.15 -11.56
C SER A 103 6.78 -8.50 -10.19
N VAL A 104 6.70 -9.29 -9.10
CA VAL A 104 6.72 -8.81 -7.71
C VAL A 104 7.79 -9.58 -6.96
N SER A 105 8.86 -8.90 -6.57
CA SER A 105 9.98 -9.46 -5.82
C SER A 105 9.82 -9.15 -4.34
N VAL A 106 9.81 -10.18 -3.51
CA VAL A 106 9.59 -10.10 -2.07
C VAL A 106 10.83 -10.53 -1.31
N ARG A 107 11.15 -9.79 -0.25
CA ARG A 107 12.25 -10.06 0.68
C ARG A 107 11.75 -10.15 2.11
N HIS A 108 12.58 -10.74 2.94
CA HIS A 108 12.36 -10.98 4.36
C HIS A 108 13.36 -10.21 5.20
N GLU A 109 12.89 -9.73 6.35
CA GLU A 109 13.72 -9.17 7.41
C GLU A 109 13.32 -9.74 8.76
N ASP A 110 14.33 -10.06 9.58
CA ASP A 110 14.11 -10.48 10.96
C ASP A 110 13.85 -9.27 11.88
N LEU A 111 12.98 -9.47 12.87
CA LEU A 111 12.67 -8.50 13.93
C LEU A 111 12.94 -9.11 15.31
N SER A 112 13.22 -8.24 16.27
CA SER A 112 13.18 -8.56 17.71
C SER A 112 12.30 -7.55 18.45
N GLY A 113 11.01 -7.54 18.09
CA GLY A 113 10.07 -6.48 18.39
C GLY A 113 10.21 -5.30 17.44
N ILE A 114 9.19 -4.46 17.40
CA ILE A 114 9.17 -3.22 16.63
C ILE A 114 8.37 -2.16 17.39
N SER A 115 8.80 -0.90 17.35
CA SER A 115 8.01 0.19 17.94
C SER A 115 6.86 0.60 17.00
N GLU A 116 5.78 1.17 17.57
CA GLU A 116 4.67 1.75 16.80
C GLU A 116 5.19 2.73 15.73
N LYS A 117 6.11 3.62 16.13
CA LYS A 117 6.71 4.61 15.24
C LYS A 117 7.44 3.96 14.06
N ASP A 118 8.23 2.91 14.32
CA ASP A 118 9.05 2.27 13.30
C ASP A 118 8.17 1.42 12.37
N LEU A 119 7.14 0.75 12.92
CA LEU A 119 6.19 0.00 12.10
C LEU A 119 5.35 0.93 11.22
N LYS A 120 4.95 2.10 11.76
CA LYS A 120 4.27 3.11 10.96
C LYS A 120 5.16 3.60 9.81
N ALA A 121 6.42 3.91 10.08
CA ALA A 121 7.37 4.31 9.04
C ALA A 121 7.57 3.21 7.99
N LEU A 122 7.61 1.94 8.41
CA LEU A 122 7.71 0.80 7.50
C LEU A 122 6.48 0.71 6.58
N LEU A 123 5.27 0.94 7.09
CA LEU A 123 4.05 0.96 6.25
C LEU A 123 3.97 2.21 5.37
N ASP A 124 4.51 3.34 5.80
CA ASP A 124 4.63 4.54 4.95
C ASP A 124 5.57 4.28 3.75
N ASP A 125 6.62 3.45 3.93
CA ASP A 125 7.56 3.03 2.89
C ASP A 125 7.00 1.87 2.01
N HIS A 126 6.02 1.10 2.53
CA HIS A 126 5.39 -0.04 1.88
C HIS A 126 3.86 0.11 1.85
N PRO A 127 3.33 1.03 1.02
CA PRO A 127 1.88 1.29 0.95
C PRO A 127 1.07 0.08 0.47
N GLU A 128 1.71 -0.88 -0.18
CA GLU A 128 1.11 -2.16 -0.55
C GLU A 128 0.88 -3.10 0.65
N GLY A 129 1.40 -2.74 1.83
CA GLY A 129 1.39 -3.54 3.05
C GLY A 129 2.58 -4.48 3.18
N ILE A 130 2.59 -5.25 4.27
CA ILE A 130 3.64 -6.25 4.58
C ILE A 130 3.04 -7.55 5.13
N VAL A 131 3.74 -8.67 5.00
CA VAL A 131 3.45 -9.88 5.77
C VAL A 131 4.13 -9.76 7.12
N PHE A 132 3.37 -9.70 8.19
CA PHE A 132 3.86 -9.50 9.55
C PHE A 132 3.72 -10.79 10.36
N TYR A 133 4.79 -11.22 11.03
CA TYR A 133 4.88 -12.52 11.70
C TYR A 133 5.34 -12.43 13.14
N CYS A 134 4.67 -13.18 14.01
CA CYS A 134 5.03 -13.36 15.41
C CYS A 134 5.29 -14.83 15.72
N ILE A 135 6.55 -15.18 16.08
CA ILE A 135 6.94 -16.59 16.33
C ILE A 135 6.36 -17.13 17.64
N GLY A 136 6.16 -16.28 18.65
CA GLY A 136 5.59 -16.69 19.95
C GLY A 136 4.12 -17.11 19.87
N CYS A 137 3.40 -16.62 18.87
CA CYS A 137 2.13 -17.12 18.39
C CYS A 137 2.31 -17.38 16.89
N PRO A 138 2.75 -18.58 16.45
CA PRO A 138 3.27 -18.79 15.11
C PRO A 138 2.19 -18.55 14.04
N HIS A 139 1.95 -17.28 13.78
CA HIS A 139 0.93 -16.80 12.86
C HIS A 139 1.43 -15.56 12.12
N ALA A 140 1.00 -15.42 10.89
CA ALA A 140 1.23 -14.25 10.06
C ALA A 140 -0.09 -13.62 9.65
N VAL A 141 -0.09 -12.29 9.60
CA VAL A 141 -1.16 -11.47 9.06
C VAL A 141 -0.62 -10.61 7.91
N PHE A 142 -1.48 -10.18 7.03
CA PHE A 142 -1.19 -9.17 6.03
C PHE A 142 -1.49 -7.79 6.64
N LEU A 143 -0.45 -7.08 7.09
CA LEU A 143 -0.58 -5.77 7.71
C LEU A 143 -0.66 -4.72 6.61
N THR A 144 -1.70 -3.89 6.63
CA THR A 144 -2.04 -2.98 5.55
C THR A 144 -1.72 -1.53 5.85
N ASP A 145 -2.10 -1.06 7.04
CA ASP A 145 -2.13 0.37 7.31
C ASP A 145 -2.23 0.71 8.80
N TYR A 146 -2.14 2.01 9.07
CA TYR A 146 -2.23 2.60 10.40
C TYR A 146 -3.16 3.82 10.37
N GLU A 147 -4.16 3.84 11.24
CA GLU A 147 -5.12 4.93 11.37
C GLU A 147 -5.44 5.19 12.85
N ASP A 148 -5.31 6.45 13.29
CA ASP A 148 -5.69 6.91 14.64
C ASP A 148 -5.14 6.06 15.81
N GLY A 149 -3.89 5.59 15.72
CA GLY A 149 -3.26 4.78 16.76
C GLY A 149 -3.49 3.28 16.62
N VAL A 150 -4.17 2.82 15.58
CA VAL A 150 -4.52 1.42 15.35
C VAL A 150 -3.87 0.93 14.07
N PHE A 151 -3.19 -0.21 14.13
CA PHE A 151 -2.76 -0.96 12.95
C PHE A 151 -3.88 -1.88 12.49
N TYR A 152 -4.03 -1.99 11.16
CA TYR A 152 -5.03 -2.84 10.53
C TYR A 152 -4.38 -3.94 9.70
N CYS A 153 -5.07 -5.07 9.59
CA CYS A 153 -4.57 -6.21 8.84
C CYS A 153 -5.69 -7.04 8.22
N GLY A 154 -5.32 -7.86 7.23
CA GLY A 154 -6.07 -9.04 6.81
C GLY A 154 -5.50 -10.26 7.51
N ASP A 155 -6.33 -10.96 8.27
CA ASP A 155 -5.92 -12.19 8.95
C ASP A 155 -6.43 -13.42 8.18
N PRO A 156 -5.53 -14.31 7.69
CA PRO A 156 -5.97 -15.48 6.93
C PRO A 156 -6.56 -16.61 7.78
N ALA A 157 -6.56 -16.49 9.11
CA ALA A 157 -7.08 -17.52 9.97
C ALA A 157 -8.61 -17.71 9.78
N PRO A 158 -9.11 -18.95 9.81
CA PRO A 158 -10.56 -19.20 9.73
C PRO A 158 -11.32 -18.42 10.81
N GLY A 159 -12.34 -17.69 10.40
CA GLY A 159 -13.16 -16.84 11.28
C GLY A 159 -12.67 -15.39 11.44
N TYR A 160 -11.55 -15.04 10.78
CA TYR A 160 -11.00 -13.69 10.72
C TYR A 160 -10.84 -13.20 9.28
N ALA A 161 -10.87 -14.11 8.31
CA ALA A 161 -10.61 -13.80 6.91
C ALA A 161 -11.81 -13.11 6.23
N GLY A 162 -11.51 -12.37 5.16
CA GLY A 162 -12.51 -11.73 4.30
C GLY A 162 -12.70 -10.23 4.57
N GLU A 163 -12.03 -9.67 5.57
CA GLU A 163 -12.14 -8.26 5.91
C GLU A 163 -10.85 -7.67 6.50
N ARG A 164 -10.77 -6.35 6.48
CA ARG A 164 -9.74 -5.57 7.18
C ARG A 164 -10.16 -5.40 8.64
N ILE A 165 -9.34 -5.85 9.56
CA ILE A 165 -9.60 -5.79 11.01
C ILE A 165 -8.46 -5.12 11.76
N PRO A 166 -8.69 -4.53 12.96
CA PRO A 166 -7.62 -4.10 13.84
C PRO A 166 -6.65 -5.26 14.15
N LEU A 167 -5.33 -4.99 14.16
CA LEU A 167 -4.32 -5.99 14.48
C LEU A 167 -4.55 -6.64 15.86
N ALA A 168 -5.02 -5.86 16.85
CA ALA A 168 -5.38 -6.35 18.17
C ALA A 168 -6.54 -7.38 18.14
N ASP A 169 -7.45 -7.29 17.18
CA ASP A 169 -8.61 -8.17 17.04
C ASP A 169 -8.31 -9.43 16.21
N SER A 170 -7.14 -9.51 15.57
CA SER A 170 -6.69 -10.67 14.80
C SER A 170 -6.42 -11.88 15.67
N TRP A 171 -6.19 -13.04 15.06
CA TRP A 171 -5.72 -14.24 15.77
C TRP A 171 -4.41 -13.96 16.52
N THR A 172 -3.47 -13.20 15.89
CA THR A 172 -2.23 -12.78 16.55
C THR A 172 -2.54 -11.90 17.76
N GLY A 173 -3.39 -10.90 17.62
CA GLY A 173 -3.81 -10.04 18.73
C GLY A 173 -4.43 -10.84 19.88
N ARG A 174 -5.29 -11.79 19.57
CA ARG A 174 -5.89 -12.69 20.57
C ARG A 174 -4.83 -13.49 21.35
N CYS A 175 -3.79 -13.98 20.69
CA CYS A 175 -2.69 -14.70 21.35
C CYS A 175 -1.99 -13.82 22.38
N TYR A 176 -1.95 -12.53 22.17
CA TYR A 176 -1.30 -11.53 23.03
C TYR A 176 -2.30 -10.70 23.86
N GLY A 177 -3.49 -11.24 24.12
CA GLY A 177 -4.47 -10.62 25.00
C GLY A 177 -5.20 -9.42 24.43
N TYR A 178 -5.28 -9.30 23.10
CA TYR A 178 -5.88 -8.17 22.37
C TYR A 178 -5.15 -6.84 22.60
N ASP A 179 -3.85 -6.92 22.89
CA ASP A 179 -3.00 -5.77 23.15
C ASP A 179 -2.01 -5.57 22.01
N GLN A 180 -2.19 -4.49 21.25
CA GLN A 180 -1.36 -4.14 20.10
C GLN A 180 0.10 -3.96 20.49
N ASP A 181 0.41 -3.29 21.62
CA ASP A 181 1.77 -3.06 22.04
C ASP A 181 2.50 -4.37 22.36
N THR A 182 1.79 -5.32 22.95
CA THR A 182 2.32 -6.67 23.20
C THR A 182 2.56 -7.42 21.90
N VAL A 183 1.68 -7.28 20.88
CA VAL A 183 1.91 -7.85 19.54
C VAL A 183 3.18 -7.28 18.93
N LEU A 184 3.34 -5.96 18.94
CA LEU A 184 4.51 -5.28 18.38
C LEU A 184 5.82 -5.68 19.10
N ALA A 185 5.80 -5.79 20.41
CA ALA A 185 6.95 -6.25 21.19
C ALA A 185 7.38 -7.69 20.89
N ASN A 186 6.48 -8.52 20.32
CA ASN A 186 6.72 -9.91 19.95
C ASN A 186 6.83 -10.12 18.43
N ALA A 187 6.90 -9.06 17.64
CA ALA A 187 7.18 -9.13 16.22
C ALA A 187 8.51 -9.83 15.95
N SER A 188 8.52 -10.78 15.03
CA SER A 188 9.68 -11.64 14.81
C SER A 188 10.24 -11.54 13.41
N ALA A 189 9.42 -11.19 12.42
CA ALA A 189 9.83 -11.05 11.04
C ALA A 189 8.74 -10.33 10.22
N TYR A 190 9.16 -9.84 9.05
CA TYR A 190 8.22 -9.41 8.03
C TYR A 190 8.75 -9.72 6.62
N TRP A 191 7.84 -9.80 5.65
CA TRP A 191 8.15 -9.84 4.22
C TRP A 191 7.53 -8.62 3.56
N TYR A 192 8.25 -8.03 2.64
CA TYR A 192 7.88 -6.80 1.95
C TYR A 192 8.23 -6.86 0.47
N VAL A 193 7.61 -6.04 -0.34
CA VAL A 193 7.95 -5.92 -1.76
C VAL A 193 9.20 -5.08 -1.91
N ALA A 194 10.26 -5.71 -2.42
CA ALA A 194 11.54 -5.04 -2.65
C ALA A 194 11.63 -4.40 -4.03
N ASP A 195 10.88 -4.94 -5.00
CA ASP A 195 10.79 -4.44 -6.37
C ASP A 195 9.52 -4.95 -7.04
N CYS A 196 8.89 -4.12 -7.85
CA CYS A 196 7.74 -4.55 -8.64
C CYS A 196 7.70 -3.87 -10.01
N SER A 197 7.14 -4.61 -10.98
CA SER A 197 6.79 -4.10 -12.30
C SER A 197 5.45 -4.70 -12.67
N VAL A 198 4.44 -3.85 -12.85
CA VAL A 198 3.07 -4.26 -13.19
C VAL A 198 2.64 -3.52 -14.44
N THR A 199 1.98 -4.22 -15.36
CA THR A 199 1.36 -3.61 -16.54
C THR A 199 -0.06 -3.19 -16.17
N PRO A 200 -0.33 -1.88 -16.10
CA PRO A 200 -1.68 -1.39 -15.84
C PRO A 200 -2.62 -1.74 -16.99
N ASP A 201 -3.82 -2.20 -16.67
CA ASP A 201 -4.89 -2.47 -17.62
C ASP A 201 -6.25 -1.89 -17.18
N MET A 202 -6.29 -1.26 -16.00
CA MET A 202 -7.45 -0.50 -15.55
C MET A 202 -7.46 0.86 -16.23
N ASP A 203 -8.61 1.23 -16.82
CA ASP A 203 -8.83 2.53 -17.48
C ASP A 203 -8.68 3.72 -16.51
N GLU A 204 -8.77 3.45 -15.20
CA GLU A 204 -8.50 4.41 -14.13
C GLU A 204 -7.53 3.76 -13.13
N ILE A 205 -6.32 4.27 -13.04
CA ILE A 205 -5.50 4.06 -11.84
C ILE A 205 -6.34 4.61 -10.69
N PRO A 206 -6.63 3.82 -9.64
CA PRO A 206 -7.38 4.34 -8.51
C PRO A 206 -6.76 5.65 -8.07
N LEU A 207 -7.51 6.75 -8.11
CA LEU A 207 -7.01 8.10 -7.79
C LEU A 207 -6.47 8.18 -6.36
N ASP A 208 -6.79 7.19 -5.54
CA ASP A 208 -6.32 7.02 -4.18
C ASP A 208 -4.82 6.68 -4.13
N VAL A 209 -4.31 5.92 -5.09
CA VAL A 209 -2.86 5.63 -5.25
C VAL A 209 -2.06 6.91 -5.46
N LEU A 210 -2.67 7.91 -6.10
CA LEU A 210 -2.02 9.22 -6.31
C LEU A 210 -2.21 10.18 -5.13
N GLY A 211 -2.86 9.76 -4.03
CA GLY A 211 -3.19 10.64 -2.90
C GLY A 211 -4.16 11.78 -3.25
N LEU A 212 -4.79 11.73 -4.42
CA LEU A 212 -5.58 12.83 -4.96
C LEU A 212 -7.07 12.76 -4.61
N ARG A 213 -7.57 11.62 -4.11
CA ARG A 213 -9.00 11.42 -3.83
C ARG A 213 -9.53 12.13 -2.59
N LYS A 214 -8.67 12.55 -1.68
CA LYS A 214 -9.10 13.13 -0.38
C LYS A 214 -9.35 14.63 -0.37
N LEU A 215 -9.08 15.32 -1.46
CA LEU A 215 -9.40 16.75 -1.55
C LEU A 215 -10.64 16.91 -2.41
N PRO A 216 -11.84 17.18 -1.81
CA PRO A 216 -13.04 17.44 -2.60
C PRO A 216 -12.75 18.54 -3.63
N GLY A 217 -12.89 18.22 -4.91
CA GLY A 217 -12.67 19.17 -6.00
C GLY A 217 -11.23 19.28 -6.52
N THR A 218 -10.24 18.56 -6.00
CA THR A 218 -8.82 18.69 -6.43
C THR A 218 -8.63 18.27 -7.89
N PHE A 219 -9.31 17.22 -8.33
CA PHE A 219 -9.25 16.78 -9.73
C PHE A 219 -9.73 17.87 -10.69
N GLU A 220 -10.84 18.53 -10.39
CA GLU A 220 -11.35 19.64 -11.19
C GLU A 220 -10.45 20.87 -11.10
N VAL A 221 -9.83 21.12 -9.95
CA VAL A 221 -8.87 22.23 -9.78
C VAL A 221 -7.60 21.97 -10.58
N VAL A 222 -7.04 20.75 -10.52
CA VAL A 222 -5.86 20.37 -11.31
C VAL A 222 -6.16 20.41 -12.81
N LYS A 223 -7.30 19.88 -13.22
CA LYS A 223 -7.75 19.91 -14.62
C LYS A 223 -7.97 21.34 -15.12
N THR A 224 -8.60 22.19 -14.33
CA THR A 224 -8.79 23.61 -14.64
C THR A 224 -7.44 24.34 -14.72
N PHE A 225 -6.53 24.09 -13.78
CA PHE A 225 -5.20 24.67 -13.75
C PHE A 225 -4.35 24.25 -14.98
N LEU A 226 -4.39 22.96 -15.36
CA LEU A 226 -3.69 22.44 -16.54
C LEU A 226 -4.27 23.01 -17.85
N ASN A 227 -5.58 23.26 -17.89
CA ASN A 227 -6.23 23.94 -19.02
C ASN A 227 -5.80 25.43 -19.12
N GLU A 228 -5.68 26.11 -17.98
CA GLU A 228 -5.31 27.54 -17.95
C GLU A 228 -3.83 27.79 -18.28
N ILE A 229 -2.91 26.85 -17.97
CA ILE A 229 -1.47 27.01 -18.28
C ILE A 229 -1.07 26.58 -19.68
N GLY A 230 -2.02 26.25 -20.57
CA GLY A 230 -1.76 26.14 -21.99
C GLY A 230 -1.88 24.77 -22.62
N GLY A 231 -2.98 24.10 -22.41
CA GLY A 231 -3.37 22.98 -23.28
C GLY A 231 -2.68 21.64 -22.98
N LEU A 232 -2.20 21.42 -21.77
CA LEU A 232 -1.70 20.14 -21.30
C LEU A 232 -2.84 19.17 -20.90
N SER A 233 -4.09 19.52 -21.18
CA SER A 233 -5.26 18.69 -20.93
C SER A 233 -5.22 17.32 -21.63
N ASP A 234 -4.51 17.25 -22.76
CA ASP A 234 -4.38 16.03 -23.55
C ASP A 234 -3.47 14.97 -22.91
N LEU A 235 -2.74 15.36 -21.84
CA LEU A 235 -1.91 14.44 -21.06
C LEU A 235 -2.67 13.75 -19.92
N VAL A 236 -3.90 14.22 -19.63
CA VAL A 236 -4.70 13.75 -18.50
C VAL A 236 -6.02 13.11 -18.93
N THR A 237 -6.35 13.16 -20.21
CA THR A 237 -7.50 12.44 -20.76
C THR A 237 -7.03 11.16 -21.43
N PRO A 238 -7.51 9.98 -20.99
CA PRO A 238 -7.33 8.77 -21.78
C PRO A 238 -7.99 8.98 -23.15
N ALA A 239 -7.27 8.67 -24.20
CA ALA A 239 -7.82 8.69 -25.55
C ALA A 239 -8.98 7.68 -25.61
N VAL A 240 -10.20 8.18 -25.55
CA VAL A 240 -11.40 7.40 -25.88
C VAL A 240 -11.30 7.06 -27.37
N LYS A 241 -11.07 5.80 -27.69
CA LYS A 241 -11.33 5.22 -28.97
C LYS A 241 -12.49 4.26 -28.88
#